data_f35c6070484fddc8cbfda1d61e272fdc
#
_entry.id   f35c6070484fddc8cbfda1d61e272fdc
#
_cell.length_a   1.000
_cell.length_b   1.000
_cell.length_c   1.000
_cell.angle_alpha   90.00
_cell.angle_beta   90.00
_cell.angle_gamma   90.00
#
_symmetry.space_group_name_H-M   'P 1'
#
loop_
_entity.id
_entity.type
_entity.pdbx_description
1 polymer ?
#
loop_
_entity_poly.entity_id
_entity_poly.type
_entity_poly.pdbx_seq_one_letter_code
_entity_poly.pdbx_strand_id
1 'polypeptide(L)'
;MSNFGLPEYDQHREWIRNARNRNMKWEQIDYAGQGNDEGLSVFLNQQTMLNFWKEISCDEWRELVRLQKEAEEQTQAIDYLSGQAMIMGEGEDNDVSIPRAPQSAWQLYRKKLLSSGFKEEVVDEMERATIKILKRLSNDTTEIRPVKGLVIGNVQSGKTANMAALMAMAADWGWNMFIVLSGTIENLRQQTQNRLLGDLNCPGNLNWNGLEHLSKKPMLGQRTQDLHFDKTSKQRYFTVCLKNPGRLKGLIQWLQSDANKQKQMKILVIDDEADQAGINTADINSATVRTINRLIRDLVNGRNEKSQGISNKYRAMNYIGYTATPYANILNEAGEDSLYPRNFISTLSVSKEYFGPQQIFGLEGGEYDYDGSVSYTHLRAH
;
A
#
# COMPACT_ATOMS: atom_id res chain seq x y z
N MET A 1 -18.20 12.02 18.19
CA MET A 1 -17.02 11.14 18.42
C MET A 1 -15.79 11.87 17.89
N SER A 2 -14.77 12.00 18.72
CA SER A 2 -13.53 12.67 18.33
C SER A 2 -12.78 11.82 17.29
N ASN A 3 -12.28 12.44 16.21
CA ASN A 3 -11.51 11.74 15.21
C ASN A 3 -10.03 11.66 15.64
N PHE A 4 -9.68 10.61 16.35
CA PHE A 4 -8.33 10.38 16.87
C PHE A 4 -7.27 10.05 15.79
N GLY A 5 -7.64 9.95 14.52
CA GLY A 5 -6.74 9.85 13.38
C GLY A 5 -6.09 11.17 12.96
N LEU A 6 -6.55 12.30 13.49
CA LEU A 6 -6.04 13.62 13.14
C LEU A 6 -4.62 13.86 13.69
N PRO A 7 -3.80 14.68 13.01
CA PRO A 7 -2.43 15.00 13.45
C PRO A 7 -2.33 15.62 14.85
N GLU A 8 -3.39 16.27 15.32
CA GLU A 8 -3.45 16.88 16.64
C GLU A 8 -3.38 15.85 17.79
N TYR A 9 -3.60 14.55 17.48
CA TYR A 9 -3.46 13.45 18.44
C TYR A 9 -2.18 12.63 18.25
N ASP A 10 -1.25 13.03 17.36
CA ASP A 10 -0.01 12.30 17.08
C ASP A 10 0.82 12.07 18.32
N GLN A 11 0.96 13.07 19.17
CA GLN A 11 1.77 12.98 20.38
C GLN A 11 1.19 12.02 21.42
N HIS A 12 -0.14 11.93 21.51
CA HIS A 12 -0.82 10.95 22.35
C HIS A 12 -0.52 9.53 21.86
N ARG A 13 -0.65 9.30 20.55
CA ARG A 13 -0.36 7.99 19.93
C ARG A 13 1.12 7.62 20.05
N GLU A 14 2.01 8.58 19.91
CA GLU A 14 3.45 8.38 20.09
C GLU A 14 3.79 8.00 21.53
N TRP A 15 3.18 8.65 22.51
CA TRP A 15 3.37 8.30 23.90
C TRP A 15 2.91 6.86 24.18
N ILE A 16 1.72 6.49 23.71
CA ILE A 16 1.19 5.12 23.87
C ILE A 16 2.16 4.10 23.25
N ARG A 17 2.64 4.34 22.03
CA ARG A 17 3.64 3.48 21.38
C ARG A 17 4.92 3.35 22.21
N ASN A 18 5.43 4.47 22.69
CA ASN A 18 6.64 4.46 23.53
C ASN A 18 6.43 3.74 24.86
N ALA A 19 5.24 3.83 25.45
CA ALA A 19 4.86 3.06 26.64
C ALA A 19 4.81 1.56 26.36
N ARG A 20 4.23 1.15 25.21
CA ARG A 20 4.23 -0.26 24.77
C ARG A 20 5.65 -0.76 24.49
N ASN A 21 6.49 0.00 23.82
CA ASN A 21 7.90 -0.36 23.58
C ASN A 21 8.71 -0.53 24.86
N ARG A 22 8.24 0.04 25.99
CA ARG A 22 8.80 -0.17 27.34
C ARG A 22 8.10 -1.30 28.11
N ASN A 23 7.33 -2.15 27.41
CA ASN A 23 6.58 -3.26 27.97
C ASN A 23 5.52 -2.87 29.03
N MET A 24 4.99 -1.65 28.95
CA MET A 24 3.88 -1.23 29.82
C MET A 24 2.61 -1.96 29.38
N LYS A 25 1.88 -2.57 30.33
CA LYS A 25 0.63 -3.28 30.05
C LYS A 25 -0.49 -2.30 29.70
N TRP A 26 -1.46 -2.76 28.90
CA TRP A 26 -2.58 -1.93 28.47
C TRP A 26 -3.38 -1.33 29.63
N GLU A 27 -3.59 -2.11 30.71
CA GLU A 27 -4.26 -1.64 31.92
C GLU A 27 -3.48 -0.50 32.62
N GLN A 28 -2.17 -0.46 32.47
CA GLN A 28 -1.35 0.64 32.98
C GLN A 28 -1.40 1.87 32.05
N ILE A 29 -1.51 1.64 30.74
CA ILE A 29 -1.60 2.71 29.73
C ILE A 29 -2.94 3.43 29.84
N ASP A 30 -4.05 2.72 30.15
CA ASP A 30 -5.37 3.29 30.37
C ASP A 30 -5.36 4.43 31.42
N TYR A 31 -4.46 4.34 32.37
CA TYR A 31 -4.24 5.37 33.41
C TYR A 31 -2.90 6.09 33.25
N ALA A 32 -2.27 6.01 32.10
CA ALA A 32 -0.95 6.58 31.85
C ALA A 32 0.10 6.27 32.93
N GLY A 33 0.00 5.08 33.55
CA GLY A 33 0.86 4.63 34.63
C GLY A 33 0.50 5.17 36.03
N GLN A 34 -0.56 5.99 36.17
CA GLN A 34 -0.94 6.63 37.43
C GLN A 34 -1.89 5.77 38.31
N GLY A 35 -2.49 4.73 37.75
CA GLY A 35 -3.29 3.72 38.48
C GLY A 35 -4.73 4.11 38.82
N ASN A 36 -5.15 5.35 38.60
CA ASN A 36 -6.51 5.84 38.84
C ASN A 36 -6.87 7.06 38.00
N ASP A 37 -8.17 7.43 37.98
CA ASP A 37 -8.69 8.55 37.18
C ASP A 37 -8.17 9.93 37.61
N GLU A 38 -7.94 10.12 38.90
CA GLU A 38 -7.40 11.39 39.41
C GLU A 38 -5.95 11.58 38.90
N GLY A 39 -5.13 10.54 39.02
CA GLY A 39 -3.77 10.56 38.48
C GLY A 39 -3.72 10.72 36.98
N LEU A 40 -4.61 10.06 36.24
CA LEU A 40 -4.75 10.24 34.80
C LEU A 40 -5.08 11.67 34.43
N SER A 41 -6.07 12.28 35.11
CA SER A 41 -6.46 13.67 34.88
C SER A 41 -5.30 14.66 35.14
N VAL A 42 -4.55 14.44 36.23
CA VAL A 42 -3.34 15.25 36.52
C VAL A 42 -2.30 15.08 35.41
N PHE A 43 -2.05 13.86 34.96
CA PHE A 43 -1.10 13.58 33.88
C PHE A 43 -1.51 14.28 32.57
N LEU A 44 -2.76 14.13 32.12
CA LEU A 44 -3.27 14.77 30.89
C LEU A 44 -3.16 16.27 30.95
N ASN A 45 -3.55 16.89 32.09
CA ASN A 45 -3.44 18.33 32.31
C ASN A 45 -1.98 18.81 32.27
N GLN A 46 -1.04 18.05 32.83
CA GLN A 46 0.39 18.38 32.77
C GLN A 46 0.91 18.38 31.35
N GLN A 47 0.54 17.36 30.53
CA GLN A 47 0.95 17.30 29.13
C GLN A 47 0.38 18.45 28.32
N THR A 48 -0.87 18.82 28.55
CA THR A 48 -1.53 19.96 27.90
C THR A 48 -0.89 21.30 28.31
N MET A 49 -0.60 21.50 29.60
CA MET A 49 0.04 22.71 30.10
C MET A 49 1.43 22.98 29.52
N LEU A 50 2.15 21.92 29.22
CA LEU A 50 3.47 22.01 28.56
C LEU A 50 3.34 22.30 27.05
N ASN A 51 2.14 22.52 26.53
CA ASN A 51 1.80 22.71 25.10
C ASN A 51 2.25 21.58 24.16
N PHE A 52 2.45 20.38 24.72
CA PHE A 52 2.86 19.24 23.91
C PHE A 52 1.65 18.49 23.33
N TRP A 53 0.51 18.48 24.04
CA TRP A 53 -0.66 17.72 23.67
C TRP A 53 -1.89 18.58 23.47
N LYS A 54 -2.78 18.17 22.57
CA LYS A 54 -4.15 18.67 22.52
C LYS A 54 -4.86 18.22 23.80
N GLU A 55 -5.68 19.10 24.37
CA GLU A 55 -6.53 18.77 25.52
C GLU A 55 -7.52 17.66 25.16
N ILE A 56 -7.57 16.61 25.99
CA ILE A 56 -8.51 15.49 25.88
C ILE A 56 -9.01 15.10 27.29
N SER A 57 -10.25 14.61 27.36
CA SER A 57 -10.81 14.04 28.59
C SER A 57 -10.25 12.64 28.89
N CYS A 58 -10.42 12.18 30.13
CA CYS A 58 -10.07 10.80 30.50
C CYS A 58 -10.81 9.75 29.66
N ASP A 59 -12.06 10.01 29.28
CA ASP A 59 -12.85 9.11 28.45
C ASP A 59 -12.34 9.07 27.01
N GLU A 60 -11.97 10.22 26.45
CA GLU A 60 -11.34 10.29 25.12
C GLU A 60 -9.96 9.63 25.11
N TRP A 61 -9.20 9.75 26.19
CA TRP A 61 -7.93 9.02 26.34
C TRP A 61 -8.15 7.52 26.29
N ARG A 62 -9.08 6.98 27.08
CA ARG A 62 -9.39 5.54 27.07
C ARG A 62 -9.88 5.05 25.74
N GLU A 63 -10.71 5.83 25.05
CA GLU A 63 -11.16 5.49 23.70
C GLU A 63 -9.98 5.45 22.72
N LEU A 64 -9.05 6.40 22.81
CA LEU A 64 -7.82 6.40 22.02
C LEU A 64 -6.95 5.18 22.33
N VAL A 65 -6.77 4.83 23.62
CA VAL A 65 -6.01 3.66 24.06
C VAL A 65 -6.67 2.37 23.56
N ARG A 66 -8.01 2.26 23.65
CA ARG A 66 -8.79 1.13 23.12
C ARG A 66 -8.53 0.94 21.62
N LEU A 67 -8.59 2.01 20.84
CA LEU A 67 -8.33 1.97 19.41
C LEU A 67 -6.89 1.54 19.08
N GLN A 68 -5.90 2.02 19.86
CA GLN A 68 -4.51 1.61 19.67
C GLN A 68 -4.29 0.14 20.06
N LYS A 69 -4.98 -0.35 21.10
CA LYS A 69 -4.95 -1.76 21.51
C LYS A 69 -5.55 -2.66 20.43
N GLU A 70 -6.73 -2.33 19.92
CA GLU A 70 -7.38 -3.06 18.83
C GLU A 70 -6.48 -3.12 17.58
N ALA A 71 -5.80 -2.03 17.27
CA ALA A 71 -4.84 -1.97 16.16
C ALA A 71 -3.63 -2.87 16.40
N GLU A 72 -3.07 -2.89 17.61
CA GLU A 72 -1.94 -3.78 17.96
C GLU A 72 -2.37 -5.25 17.90
N GLU A 73 -3.54 -5.61 18.46
CA GLU A 73 -4.09 -6.96 18.41
C GLU A 73 -4.33 -7.43 16.98
N GLN A 74 -4.90 -6.56 16.11
CA GLN A 74 -5.08 -6.85 14.69
C GLN A 74 -3.73 -7.06 13.99
N THR A 75 -2.72 -6.29 14.36
CA THR A 75 -1.38 -6.43 13.78
C THR A 75 -0.67 -7.68 14.26
N GLN A 76 -0.77 -8.01 15.55
CA GLN A 76 -0.24 -9.28 16.07
C GLN A 76 -0.95 -10.49 15.43
N ALA A 77 -2.26 -10.39 15.17
CA ALA A 77 -2.98 -11.41 14.40
C ALA A 77 -2.45 -11.50 12.96
N ILE A 78 -2.15 -10.37 12.33
CA ILE A 78 -1.55 -10.31 10.98
C ILE A 78 -0.12 -10.85 11.00
N ASP A 79 0.69 -10.53 12.00
CA ASP A 79 2.07 -11.03 12.15
C ASP A 79 2.07 -12.54 12.47
N TYR A 80 1.17 -13.02 13.30
CA TYR A 80 0.99 -14.48 13.55
C TYR A 80 0.58 -15.22 12.29
N LEU A 81 -0.24 -14.59 11.42
CA LEU A 81 -0.67 -15.13 10.15
C LEU A 81 0.36 -14.92 9.02
N SER A 82 1.35 -14.03 9.21
CA SER A 82 2.36 -13.68 8.18
C SER A 82 3.36 -14.79 7.86
N GLY A 83 3.38 -15.87 8.62
CA GLY A 83 4.11 -17.10 8.28
C GLY A 83 3.56 -17.83 7.04
N GLN A 84 2.34 -17.52 6.60
CA GLN A 84 1.70 -18.09 5.42
C GLN A 84 1.02 -16.97 4.63
N ALA A 85 1.23 -16.92 3.31
CA ALA A 85 0.54 -15.98 2.45
C ALA A 85 -0.98 -16.16 2.57
N MET A 86 -1.61 -15.30 3.34
CA MET A 86 -3.05 -15.33 3.60
C MET A 86 -3.74 -14.14 2.94
N ILE A 87 -5.00 -14.32 2.62
CA ILE A 87 -5.88 -13.25 2.14
C ILE A 87 -7.16 -13.27 2.97
N MET A 88 -7.55 -12.13 3.47
CA MET A 88 -8.75 -11.91 4.26
C MET A 88 -9.62 -10.85 3.59
N GLY A 89 -10.92 -10.96 3.72
CA GLY A 89 -11.90 -10.02 3.21
C GLY A 89 -13.16 -10.70 2.66
N GLU A 90 -14.23 -9.94 2.55
CA GLU A 90 -15.54 -10.42 2.09
C GLU A 90 -15.69 -10.41 0.56
N GLY A 91 -14.64 -10.01 -0.19
CA GLY A 91 -14.68 -9.97 -1.65
C GLY A 91 -14.80 -11.38 -2.24
N GLU A 92 -15.63 -11.53 -3.26
CA GLU A 92 -15.73 -12.76 -4.04
C GLU A 92 -14.51 -12.94 -4.94
N ASP A 93 -14.09 -14.19 -5.13
CA ASP A 93 -13.04 -14.53 -6.08
C ASP A 93 -13.60 -14.43 -7.52
N ASN A 94 -12.82 -13.82 -8.40
CA ASN A 94 -13.11 -13.88 -9.84
C ASN A 94 -12.57 -15.20 -10.46
N ASP A 95 -12.92 -15.46 -11.72
CA ASP A 95 -12.56 -16.70 -12.43
C ASP A 95 -11.12 -16.72 -12.99
N VAL A 96 -10.26 -15.79 -12.60
CA VAL A 96 -8.88 -15.76 -13.11
C VAL A 96 -8.06 -16.94 -12.61
N SER A 97 -7.17 -17.41 -13.43
CA SER A 97 -6.21 -18.46 -13.12
C SER A 97 -4.79 -18.05 -13.50
N ILE A 98 -3.80 -18.83 -13.10
CA ILE A 98 -2.41 -18.56 -13.44
C ILE A 98 -2.24 -18.69 -14.96
N PRO A 99 -1.75 -17.65 -15.68
CA PRO A 99 -1.47 -17.73 -17.11
C PRO A 99 -0.40 -18.77 -17.38
N ARG A 100 -0.72 -19.81 -18.20
CA ARG A 100 0.19 -20.95 -18.49
C ARG A 100 0.81 -20.88 -19.87
N ALA A 101 0.33 -19.99 -20.76
CA ALA A 101 0.89 -19.86 -22.10
C ALA A 101 2.35 -19.40 -22.03
N PRO A 102 3.30 -20.07 -22.72
CA PRO A 102 4.74 -19.75 -22.62
C PRO A 102 5.09 -18.29 -22.98
N GLN A 103 4.27 -17.65 -23.81
CA GLN A 103 4.44 -16.26 -24.26
C GLN A 103 3.60 -15.27 -23.46
N SER A 104 2.93 -15.70 -22.38
CA SER A 104 2.22 -14.79 -21.48
C SER A 104 3.20 -13.91 -20.71
N ALA A 105 2.78 -12.73 -20.32
CA ALA A 105 3.62 -11.79 -19.57
C ALA A 105 4.12 -12.42 -18.25
N TRP A 106 3.26 -13.18 -17.56
CA TRP A 106 3.66 -13.87 -16.34
C TRP A 106 4.74 -14.92 -16.58
N GLN A 107 4.59 -15.81 -17.58
CA GLN A 107 5.58 -16.87 -17.81
C GLN A 107 6.92 -16.30 -18.26
N LEU A 108 6.93 -15.22 -19.02
CA LEU A 108 8.16 -14.53 -19.41
C LEU A 108 8.84 -13.89 -18.20
N TYR A 109 8.08 -13.24 -17.33
CA TYR A 109 8.61 -12.66 -16.09
C TYR A 109 9.10 -13.76 -15.13
N ARG A 110 8.36 -14.86 -14.97
CA ARG A 110 8.79 -16.05 -14.20
C ARG A 110 10.15 -16.57 -14.68
N LYS A 111 10.28 -16.75 -16.00
CA LYS A 111 11.55 -17.19 -16.60
C LYS A 111 12.69 -16.22 -16.30
N LYS A 112 12.41 -14.92 -16.35
CA LYS A 112 13.39 -13.88 -16.01
C LYS A 112 13.82 -13.94 -14.55
N LEU A 113 12.90 -14.10 -13.62
CA LEU A 113 13.21 -14.25 -12.18
C LEU A 113 14.16 -15.45 -11.96
N LEU A 114 13.83 -16.61 -12.53
CA LEU A 114 14.68 -17.81 -12.43
C LEU A 114 16.06 -17.57 -13.03
N SER A 115 16.16 -16.92 -14.20
CA SER A 115 17.45 -16.59 -14.83
C SER A 115 18.26 -15.54 -14.06
N SER A 116 17.61 -14.75 -13.21
CA SER A 116 18.24 -13.76 -12.33
C SER A 116 18.66 -14.34 -10.97
N GLY A 117 18.54 -15.68 -10.80
CA GLY A 117 19.01 -16.37 -9.59
C GLY A 117 17.96 -16.56 -8.50
N PHE A 118 16.69 -16.23 -8.74
CA PHE A 118 15.65 -16.59 -7.78
C PHE A 118 15.44 -18.10 -7.74
N LYS A 119 15.31 -18.66 -6.53
CA LYS A 119 14.98 -20.07 -6.34
C LYS A 119 13.56 -20.36 -6.81
N GLU A 120 13.33 -21.53 -7.38
CA GLU A 120 12.02 -21.91 -7.94
C GLU A 120 10.91 -21.88 -6.89
N GLU A 121 11.20 -22.35 -5.66
CA GLU A 121 10.23 -22.33 -4.56
C GLU A 121 9.76 -20.91 -4.21
N VAL A 122 10.66 -19.94 -4.26
CA VAL A 122 10.35 -18.52 -4.00
C VAL A 122 9.47 -17.95 -5.11
N VAL A 123 9.74 -18.29 -6.36
CA VAL A 123 8.94 -17.85 -7.51
C VAL A 123 7.56 -18.49 -7.50
N ASP A 124 7.46 -19.77 -7.12
CA ASP A 124 6.18 -20.48 -6.98
C ASP A 124 5.34 -19.93 -5.82
N GLU A 125 5.97 -19.53 -4.73
CA GLU A 125 5.29 -18.89 -3.61
C GLU A 125 4.78 -17.49 -4.01
N MET A 126 5.59 -16.73 -4.74
CA MET A 126 5.19 -15.44 -5.33
C MET A 126 4.02 -15.65 -6.32
N GLU A 127 4.05 -16.68 -7.15
CA GLU A 127 2.94 -17.03 -8.07
C GLU A 127 1.65 -17.26 -7.28
N ARG A 128 1.72 -18.08 -6.22
CA ARG A 128 0.55 -18.38 -5.36
C ARG A 128 0.01 -17.16 -4.63
N ALA A 129 0.88 -16.31 -4.10
CA ALA A 129 0.47 -15.06 -3.45
C ALA A 129 -0.18 -14.10 -4.46
N THR A 130 0.45 -13.94 -5.61
CA THR A 130 -0.02 -13.01 -6.64
C THR A 130 -1.37 -13.40 -7.22
N ILE A 131 -1.61 -14.69 -7.52
CA ILE A 131 -2.91 -15.11 -8.06
C ILE A 131 -4.04 -14.93 -7.04
N LYS A 132 -3.77 -15.11 -5.73
CA LYS A 132 -4.76 -14.83 -4.69
C LYS A 132 -5.16 -13.36 -4.69
N ILE A 133 -4.22 -12.45 -4.84
CA ILE A 133 -4.51 -11.01 -4.95
C ILE A 133 -5.30 -10.73 -6.22
N LEU A 134 -4.87 -11.26 -7.37
CA LEU A 134 -5.54 -11.02 -8.65
C LEU A 134 -6.99 -11.50 -8.66
N LYS A 135 -7.29 -12.61 -8.00
CA LYS A 135 -8.65 -13.14 -7.83
C LYS A 135 -9.60 -12.18 -7.12
N ARG A 136 -9.08 -11.30 -6.26
CA ARG A 136 -9.87 -10.29 -5.55
C ARG A 136 -10.07 -8.99 -6.33
N LEU A 137 -9.44 -8.84 -7.49
CA LEU A 137 -9.61 -7.67 -8.35
C LEU A 137 -10.80 -7.87 -9.29
N SER A 138 -11.33 -6.77 -9.82
CA SER A 138 -12.38 -6.81 -10.83
C SER A 138 -11.87 -6.21 -12.14
N ASN A 139 -12.12 -6.90 -13.24
CA ASN A 139 -11.82 -6.40 -14.58
C ASN A 139 -12.96 -5.57 -15.19
N ASP A 140 -14.04 -5.39 -14.44
CA ASP A 140 -15.18 -4.52 -14.73
C ASP A 140 -15.77 -3.96 -13.44
N THR A 141 -15.64 -2.67 -13.23
CA THR A 141 -16.19 -1.96 -12.07
C THR A 141 -17.24 -0.91 -12.46
N THR A 142 -17.85 -1.04 -13.65
CA THR A 142 -18.82 -0.06 -14.14
C THR A 142 -20.08 0.02 -13.28
N GLU A 143 -20.51 -1.11 -12.73
CA GLU A 143 -21.71 -1.25 -11.90
C GLU A 143 -21.40 -1.37 -10.39
N ILE A 144 -20.11 -1.45 -10.05
CA ILE A 144 -19.65 -1.57 -8.67
C ILE A 144 -18.67 -0.44 -8.33
N ARG A 145 -18.37 -0.29 -7.05
CA ARG A 145 -17.32 0.65 -6.62
C ARG A 145 -15.92 0.12 -6.97
N PRO A 146 -14.93 1.02 -7.05
CA PRO A 146 -13.54 0.61 -7.17
C PRO A 146 -13.15 -0.42 -6.12
N VAL A 147 -12.45 -1.47 -6.55
CA VAL A 147 -11.89 -2.46 -5.62
C VAL A 147 -10.73 -1.85 -4.87
N LYS A 148 -10.70 -2.00 -3.55
CA LYS A 148 -9.64 -1.47 -2.68
C LYS A 148 -9.08 -2.58 -1.81
N GLY A 149 -7.79 -2.83 -1.94
CA GLY A 149 -7.07 -3.85 -1.18
C GLY A 149 -5.78 -3.32 -0.55
N LEU A 150 -5.24 -4.11 0.37
CA LEU A 150 -3.96 -3.86 1.03
C LEU A 150 -3.11 -5.12 0.96
N VAL A 151 -1.85 -4.94 0.58
CA VAL A 151 -0.83 -5.99 0.60
C VAL A 151 0.22 -5.61 1.63
N ILE A 152 0.36 -6.44 2.63
CA ILE A 152 1.32 -6.27 3.72
C ILE A 152 2.53 -7.15 3.43
N GLY A 153 3.70 -6.54 3.40
CA GLY A 153 4.96 -7.25 3.21
C GLY A 153 6.07 -6.54 3.95
N ASN A 154 6.86 -7.30 4.71
CA ASN A 154 8.00 -6.75 5.45
C ASN A 154 9.01 -6.06 4.51
N VAL A 155 9.86 -5.21 5.07
CA VAL A 155 11.02 -4.66 4.35
C VAL A 155 11.83 -5.83 3.81
N GLN A 156 12.20 -5.79 2.51
CA GLN A 156 12.88 -6.89 1.77
C GLN A 156 12.02 -8.13 1.46
N SER A 157 10.71 -8.11 1.68
CA SER A 157 9.80 -9.21 1.31
C SER A 157 9.61 -9.41 -0.20
N GLY A 158 10.39 -8.74 -1.04
CA GLY A 158 10.22 -8.82 -2.49
C GLY A 158 9.00 -8.06 -3.03
N LYS A 159 8.48 -7.04 -2.31
CA LYS A 159 7.30 -6.24 -2.74
C LYS A 159 7.37 -5.81 -4.20
N THR A 160 8.49 -5.25 -4.64
CA THR A 160 8.62 -4.80 -6.04
C THR A 160 8.51 -5.95 -7.05
N ALA A 161 9.09 -7.12 -6.73
CA ALA A 161 8.95 -8.30 -7.58
C ALA A 161 7.51 -8.83 -7.60
N ASN A 162 6.82 -8.79 -6.45
CA ASN A 162 5.40 -9.14 -6.38
C ASN A 162 4.52 -8.14 -7.14
N MET A 163 4.80 -6.83 -7.08
CA MET A 163 4.11 -5.83 -7.90
C MET A 163 4.26 -6.11 -9.38
N ALA A 164 5.48 -6.41 -9.86
CA ALA A 164 5.75 -6.77 -11.25
C ALA A 164 5.03 -8.08 -11.64
N ALA A 165 5.01 -9.08 -10.77
CA ALA A 165 4.26 -10.32 -10.96
C ALA A 165 2.75 -10.06 -11.10
N LEU A 166 2.20 -9.20 -10.23
CA LEU A 166 0.79 -8.82 -10.29
C LEU A 166 0.46 -8.07 -11.57
N MET A 167 1.31 -7.12 -11.97
CA MET A 167 1.14 -6.39 -13.24
C MET A 167 1.17 -7.35 -14.43
N ALA A 168 2.13 -8.31 -14.46
CA ALA A 168 2.23 -9.28 -15.53
C ALA A 168 0.99 -10.18 -15.62
N MET A 169 0.56 -10.77 -14.50
CA MET A 169 -0.64 -11.61 -14.48
C MET A 169 -1.92 -10.84 -14.84
N ALA A 170 -2.08 -9.62 -14.29
CA ALA A 170 -3.23 -8.78 -14.60
C ALA A 170 -3.26 -8.38 -16.09
N ALA A 171 -2.10 -8.10 -16.68
CA ALA A 171 -1.98 -7.78 -18.10
C ALA A 171 -2.42 -8.94 -19.01
N ASP A 172 -2.10 -10.18 -18.64
CA ASP A 172 -2.56 -11.38 -19.33
C ASP A 172 -4.09 -11.54 -19.27
N TRP A 173 -4.72 -11.09 -18.18
CA TRP A 173 -6.17 -11.09 -17.98
C TRP A 173 -6.86 -9.80 -18.44
N GLY A 174 -6.13 -8.95 -19.18
CA GLY A 174 -6.69 -7.84 -19.94
C GLY A 174 -6.70 -6.49 -19.23
N TRP A 175 -6.08 -6.35 -18.05
CA TRP A 175 -5.76 -5.01 -17.55
C TRP A 175 -4.79 -4.34 -18.51
N ASN A 176 -5.02 -3.06 -18.81
CA ASN A 176 -4.32 -2.36 -19.89
C ASN A 176 -3.65 -1.05 -19.47
N MET A 177 -3.92 -0.56 -18.25
CA MET A 177 -3.29 0.62 -17.67
C MET A 177 -2.87 0.37 -16.22
N PHE A 178 -1.59 0.58 -15.92
CA PHE A 178 -1.02 0.37 -14.60
C PHE A 178 -0.42 1.68 -14.10
N ILE A 179 -0.74 2.05 -12.86
CA ILE A 179 -0.27 3.27 -12.23
C ILE A 179 0.42 2.88 -10.92
N VAL A 180 1.72 3.08 -10.84
CA VAL A 180 2.47 2.87 -9.60
C VAL A 180 2.70 4.23 -8.95
N LEU A 181 2.13 4.43 -7.77
CA LEU A 181 2.39 5.62 -6.96
C LEU A 181 3.64 5.35 -6.13
N SER A 182 4.70 6.12 -6.37
CA SER A 182 5.95 6.01 -5.62
C SER A 182 6.06 7.18 -4.63
N GLY A 183 7.08 7.14 -3.76
CA GLY A 183 7.37 8.22 -2.81
C GLY A 183 7.53 9.60 -3.45
N THR A 184 8.28 10.49 -2.82
CA THR A 184 8.40 11.90 -3.25
C THR A 184 9.68 12.21 -4.03
N ILE A 185 10.61 11.26 -4.15
CA ILE A 185 11.95 11.46 -4.72
C ILE A 185 11.99 11.01 -6.17
N GLU A 186 12.31 11.95 -7.09
CA GLU A 186 12.32 11.71 -8.54
C GLU A 186 13.31 10.61 -8.97
N ASN A 187 14.51 10.56 -8.39
CA ASN A 187 15.48 9.52 -8.72
C ASN A 187 14.97 8.11 -8.40
N LEU A 188 14.28 7.95 -7.27
CA LEU A 188 13.69 6.67 -6.87
C LEU A 188 12.52 6.30 -7.80
N ARG A 189 11.68 7.27 -8.17
CA ARG A 189 10.63 7.08 -9.18
C ARG A 189 11.21 6.55 -10.48
N GLN A 190 12.27 7.20 -10.99
CA GLN A 190 12.89 6.82 -12.25
C GLN A 190 13.54 5.43 -12.18
N GLN A 191 14.19 5.11 -11.06
CA GLN A 191 14.73 3.75 -10.81
C GLN A 191 13.60 2.70 -10.84
N THR A 192 12.46 2.97 -10.19
CA THR A 192 11.30 2.08 -10.19
C THR A 192 10.73 1.93 -11.61
N GLN A 193 10.59 3.02 -12.36
CA GLN A 193 10.13 3.01 -13.75
C GLN A 193 11.04 2.13 -14.63
N ASN A 194 12.35 2.35 -14.56
CA ASN A 194 13.34 1.60 -15.34
C ASN A 194 13.37 0.12 -14.94
N ARG A 195 13.28 -0.18 -13.66
CA ARG A 195 13.24 -1.55 -13.15
C ARG A 195 12.01 -2.28 -13.66
N LEU A 196 10.82 -1.71 -13.49
CA LEU A 196 9.57 -2.32 -13.96
C LEU A 196 9.58 -2.51 -15.49
N LEU A 197 10.06 -1.52 -16.25
CA LEU A 197 10.20 -1.65 -17.69
C LEU A 197 11.16 -2.80 -18.04
N GLY A 198 12.33 -2.82 -17.39
CA GLY A 198 13.29 -3.92 -17.56
C GLY A 198 12.68 -5.27 -17.23
N ASP A 199 11.88 -5.37 -16.17
CA ASP A 199 11.28 -6.62 -15.70
C ASP A 199 10.15 -7.12 -16.60
N LEU A 200 9.31 -6.24 -17.08
CA LEU A 200 8.09 -6.58 -17.82
C LEU A 200 8.25 -6.61 -19.33
N ASN A 201 9.19 -5.82 -19.89
CA ASN A 201 9.35 -5.69 -21.34
C ASN A 201 10.13 -6.88 -21.94
N CYS A 202 9.56 -8.07 -21.81
CA CYS A 202 10.06 -9.27 -22.46
C CYS A 202 9.28 -9.51 -23.75
N PRO A 203 9.95 -9.90 -24.88
CA PRO A 203 9.27 -10.21 -26.14
C PRO A 203 8.27 -11.36 -25.96
N GLY A 204 6.98 -11.09 -26.17
CA GLY A 204 5.91 -12.04 -25.96
C GLY A 204 4.60 -11.60 -26.60
N ASN A 205 3.48 -12.04 -26.01
CA ASN A 205 2.14 -11.72 -26.51
C ASN A 205 1.73 -10.26 -26.27
N LEU A 206 2.36 -9.58 -25.31
CA LEU A 206 2.03 -8.22 -24.92
C LEU A 206 3.21 -7.27 -25.14
N ASN A 207 2.92 -6.03 -25.45
CA ASN A 207 3.89 -4.96 -25.64
C ASN A 207 3.76 -3.95 -24.50
N TRP A 208 4.80 -3.77 -23.71
CA TRP A 208 4.81 -2.85 -22.59
C TRP A 208 5.33 -1.48 -22.98
N ASN A 209 4.62 -0.45 -22.56
CA ASN A 209 4.94 0.95 -22.83
C ASN A 209 4.98 1.73 -21.52
N GLY A 210 6.17 2.17 -21.13
CA GLY A 210 6.34 3.11 -20.02
C GLY A 210 5.97 4.53 -20.43
N LEU A 211 5.03 5.15 -19.73
CA LEU A 211 4.60 6.52 -19.94
C LEU A 211 5.20 7.40 -18.86
N GLU A 212 5.76 8.55 -19.23
CA GLU A 212 6.43 9.43 -18.29
C GLU A 212 5.71 10.77 -18.13
N HIS A 213 5.66 11.25 -16.89
CA HIS A 213 5.21 12.60 -16.55
C HIS A 213 3.87 12.99 -17.18
N LEU A 214 2.90 12.07 -17.13
CA LEU A 214 1.57 12.31 -17.67
C LEU A 214 0.93 13.58 -17.10
N SER A 215 0.40 14.41 -18.00
CA SER A 215 -0.14 15.72 -17.69
C SER A 215 -1.25 16.10 -18.67
N LYS A 216 -1.91 17.23 -18.45
CA LYS A 216 -2.89 17.79 -19.39
C LYS A 216 -2.29 18.03 -20.79
N LYS A 217 -0.98 18.30 -20.87
CA LYS A 217 -0.22 18.46 -22.12
C LYS A 217 0.89 17.41 -22.15
N PRO A 218 0.57 16.15 -22.49
CA PRO A 218 1.56 15.08 -22.51
C PRO A 218 2.54 15.26 -23.68
N MET A 219 3.66 14.54 -23.61
CA MET A 219 4.61 14.45 -24.70
C MET A 219 3.96 13.83 -25.96
N LEU A 220 4.57 14.03 -27.11
CA LEU A 220 4.11 13.44 -28.37
C LEU A 220 4.07 11.90 -28.24
N GLY A 221 3.01 11.28 -28.73
CA GLY A 221 2.78 9.83 -28.61
C GLY A 221 2.26 9.36 -27.27
N GLN A 222 2.10 10.24 -26.27
CA GLN A 222 1.55 9.90 -24.96
C GLN A 222 0.14 10.49 -24.72
N ARG A 223 -0.49 11.04 -25.75
CA ARG A 223 -1.89 11.48 -25.64
C ARG A 223 -2.79 10.28 -25.55
N THR A 224 -3.83 10.34 -24.71
CA THR A 224 -4.80 9.23 -24.60
C THR A 224 -5.39 8.81 -25.93
N GLN A 225 -5.58 9.74 -26.85
CA GLN A 225 -6.08 9.49 -28.20
C GLN A 225 -5.14 8.61 -29.06
N ASP A 226 -3.82 8.70 -28.82
CA ASP A 226 -2.80 7.97 -29.56
C ASP A 226 -2.61 6.53 -29.03
N LEU A 227 -3.22 6.20 -27.88
CA LEU A 227 -3.08 4.92 -27.19
C LEU A 227 -4.21 3.95 -27.54
N HIS A 228 -3.92 2.66 -27.46
CA HIS A 228 -4.81 1.57 -27.83
C HIS A 228 -5.24 0.77 -26.60
N PHE A 229 -6.44 1.04 -26.09
CA PHE A 229 -7.04 0.37 -24.91
C PHE A 229 -8.15 -0.63 -25.28
N ASP A 230 -8.42 -0.85 -26.57
CA ASP A 230 -9.45 -1.77 -27.01
C ASP A 230 -9.15 -3.23 -26.59
N LYS A 231 -10.17 -4.08 -26.61
CA LYS A 231 -10.08 -5.47 -26.13
C LYS A 231 -9.10 -6.35 -26.92
N THR A 232 -8.81 -6.00 -28.16
CA THR A 232 -7.93 -6.76 -29.05
C THR A 232 -6.49 -6.28 -28.99
N SER A 233 -6.27 -5.12 -28.36
CA SER A 233 -4.95 -4.51 -28.24
C SER A 233 -4.00 -5.35 -27.39
N LYS A 234 -2.81 -5.57 -27.92
CA LYS A 234 -1.70 -6.17 -27.20
C LYS A 234 -0.88 -5.16 -26.40
N GLN A 235 -1.21 -3.86 -26.52
CA GLN A 235 -0.51 -2.79 -25.82
C GLN A 235 -0.87 -2.77 -24.35
N ARG A 236 0.12 -2.62 -23.50
CA ARG A 236 -0.01 -2.41 -22.05
C ARG A 236 0.76 -1.16 -21.67
N TYR A 237 0.14 -0.29 -20.91
CA TYR A 237 0.71 0.98 -20.52
C TYR A 237 0.92 1.02 -19.02
N PHE A 238 2.05 1.55 -18.59
CA PHE A 238 2.26 1.84 -17.18
C PHE A 238 2.98 3.17 -16.97
N THR A 239 2.77 3.75 -15.82
CA THR A 239 3.47 4.96 -15.36
C THR A 239 3.81 4.84 -13.89
N VAL A 240 4.97 5.34 -13.51
CA VAL A 240 5.32 5.54 -12.11
C VAL A 240 5.17 7.03 -11.79
N CYS A 241 4.24 7.36 -10.92
CA CYS A 241 3.88 8.73 -10.56
C CYS A 241 4.32 9.05 -9.13
N LEU A 242 4.97 10.20 -8.95
CA LEU A 242 5.28 10.70 -7.61
C LEU A 242 4.01 11.06 -6.85
N LYS A 243 3.99 10.79 -5.55
CA LYS A 243 2.99 11.31 -4.60
C LYS A 243 3.21 12.81 -4.38
N ASN A 244 2.96 13.60 -5.42
CA ASN A 244 3.11 15.03 -5.45
C ASN A 244 1.82 15.66 -6.02
N PRO A 245 1.29 16.75 -5.43
CA PRO A 245 0.03 17.35 -5.89
C PRO A 245 0.00 17.71 -7.36
N GLY A 246 1.08 18.27 -7.90
CA GLY A 246 1.15 18.65 -9.32
C GLY A 246 1.14 17.44 -10.25
N ARG A 247 1.88 16.38 -9.91
CA ARG A 247 1.95 15.13 -10.69
C ARG A 247 0.63 14.38 -10.67
N LEU A 248 0.00 14.23 -9.48
CA LEU A 248 -1.29 13.57 -9.33
C LEU A 248 -2.41 14.30 -10.07
N LYS A 249 -2.46 15.64 -9.99
CA LYS A 249 -3.42 16.43 -10.77
C LYS A 249 -3.21 16.24 -12.28
N GLY A 250 -1.96 16.29 -12.73
CA GLY A 250 -1.62 16.06 -14.14
C GLY A 250 -2.07 14.69 -14.64
N LEU A 251 -1.81 13.64 -13.85
CA LEU A 251 -2.23 12.26 -14.14
C LEU A 251 -3.76 12.14 -14.24
N ILE A 252 -4.50 12.70 -13.26
CA ILE A 252 -5.98 12.67 -13.26
C ILE A 252 -6.52 13.39 -14.50
N GLN A 253 -5.98 14.57 -14.84
CA GLN A 253 -6.39 15.31 -16.02
C GLN A 253 -6.10 14.57 -17.32
N TRP A 254 -4.97 13.86 -17.38
CA TRP A 254 -4.60 13.03 -18.52
C TRP A 254 -5.57 11.84 -18.69
N LEU A 255 -5.82 11.09 -17.62
CA LEU A 255 -6.75 9.95 -17.63
C LEU A 255 -8.17 10.35 -18.09
N GLN A 256 -8.57 11.58 -17.80
CA GLN A 256 -9.90 12.11 -18.10
C GLN A 256 -9.95 12.95 -19.38
N SER A 257 -8.86 13.03 -20.15
CA SER A 257 -8.78 13.88 -21.33
C SER A 257 -9.61 13.38 -22.52
N ASP A 258 -9.90 12.08 -22.58
CA ASP A 258 -10.74 11.46 -23.63
C ASP A 258 -11.73 10.47 -22.98
N ALA A 259 -13.02 10.80 -23.02
CA ALA A 259 -14.08 10.02 -22.40
C ALA A 259 -14.27 8.64 -23.06
N ASN A 260 -13.98 8.49 -24.36
CA ASN A 260 -14.12 7.21 -25.06
C ASN A 260 -12.98 6.25 -24.68
N LYS A 261 -11.76 6.77 -24.60
CA LYS A 261 -10.61 6.00 -24.14
C LYS A 261 -10.73 5.63 -22.67
N GLN A 262 -11.24 6.56 -21.85
CA GLN A 262 -11.49 6.32 -20.42
C GLN A 262 -12.37 5.09 -20.18
N LYS A 263 -13.46 4.92 -20.94
CA LYS A 263 -14.35 3.77 -20.86
C LYS A 263 -13.72 2.43 -21.29
N GLN A 264 -12.55 2.45 -21.91
CA GLN A 264 -11.81 1.25 -22.31
C GLN A 264 -10.69 0.91 -21.34
N MET A 265 -10.32 1.84 -20.44
CA MET A 265 -9.25 1.65 -19.49
C MET A 265 -9.66 0.70 -18.37
N LYS A 266 -8.87 -0.36 -18.19
CA LYS A 266 -8.89 -1.24 -17.03
C LYS A 266 -7.65 -0.93 -16.20
N ILE A 267 -7.85 -0.16 -15.14
CA ILE A 267 -6.79 0.46 -14.36
C ILE A 267 -6.48 -0.37 -13.11
N LEU A 268 -5.21 -0.63 -12.89
CA LEU A 268 -4.67 -1.10 -11.61
C LEU A 268 -3.74 -0.04 -11.05
N VAL A 269 -4.13 0.57 -9.93
CA VAL A 269 -3.30 1.49 -9.15
C VAL A 269 -2.60 0.68 -8.06
N ILE A 270 -1.29 0.74 -8.04
CA ILE A 270 -0.42 0.16 -7.01
C ILE A 270 0.21 1.33 -6.25
N ASP A 271 -0.11 1.44 -4.97
CA ASP A 271 0.41 2.49 -4.10
C ASP A 271 1.55 1.91 -3.27
N ASP A 272 2.78 2.12 -3.71
CA ASP A 272 3.97 1.66 -2.98
C ASP A 272 4.21 2.58 -1.78
N GLU A 273 4.51 1.97 -0.63
CA GLU A 273 4.62 2.69 0.64
C GLU A 273 3.34 3.49 0.96
N ALA A 274 2.19 2.80 0.90
CA ALA A 274 0.88 3.41 1.09
C ALA A 274 0.68 4.09 2.47
N ASP A 275 1.52 3.76 3.44
CA ASP A 275 1.59 4.38 4.76
C ASP A 275 2.32 5.73 4.76
N GLN A 276 3.22 6.00 3.80
CA GLN A 276 4.03 7.23 3.77
C GLN A 276 3.25 8.51 3.43
N ALA A 277 2.06 8.40 2.90
CA ALA A 277 1.18 9.58 2.75
C ALA A 277 0.68 10.14 4.10
N GLY A 278 0.95 9.43 5.20
CA GLY A 278 0.55 9.80 6.57
C GLY A 278 1.67 10.02 7.57
N ILE A 279 2.92 9.56 7.29
CA ILE A 279 3.99 9.56 8.30
C ILE A 279 5.34 9.91 7.67
N ASN A 280 5.97 10.98 8.22
CA ASN A 280 7.39 11.30 8.15
C ASN A 280 8.05 11.62 6.81
N THR A 281 7.94 12.88 6.43
CA THR A 281 9.14 13.65 6.17
C THR A 281 9.00 14.96 6.96
N ALA A 282 9.97 15.33 7.76
CA ALA A 282 9.97 16.50 8.63
C ALA A 282 9.70 17.84 7.91
N ASP A 283 9.60 17.82 6.59
CA ASP A 283 9.41 18.97 5.71
C ASP A 283 8.07 18.98 4.93
N ILE A 284 7.21 17.95 5.03
CA ILE A 284 5.91 17.98 4.33
C ILE A 284 4.87 18.56 5.27
N ASN A 285 4.48 19.79 5.02
CA ASN A 285 3.36 20.48 5.67
C ASN A 285 2.11 19.58 5.66
N SER A 286 1.43 19.46 6.80
CA SER A 286 0.19 18.67 6.99
C SER A 286 -0.90 18.96 5.93
N ALA A 287 -0.94 20.17 5.37
CA ALA A 287 -1.82 20.56 4.28
C ALA A 287 -1.47 19.86 2.96
N THR A 288 -0.17 19.63 2.68
CA THR A 288 0.30 18.94 1.48
C THR A 288 -0.06 17.45 1.55
N VAL A 289 0.12 16.80 2.70
CA VAL A 289 -0.26 15.39 2.93
C VAL A 289 -1.76 15.20 2.71
N ARG A 290 -2.60 16.07 3.30
CA ARG A 290 -4.06 16.04 3.07
C ARG A 290 -4.42 16.21 1.60
N THR A 291 -3.71 17.08 0.88
CA THR A 291 -3.92 17.30 -0.56
C THR A 291 -3.54 16.05 -1.38
N ILE A 292 -2.42 15.39 -1.06
CA ILE A 292 -2.00 14.14 -1.71
C ILE A 292 -3.04 13.05 -1.49
N ASN A 293 -3.47 12.81 -0.23
CA ASN A 293 -4.48 11.83 0.10
C ASN A 293 -5.82 12.08 -0.61
N ARG A 294 -6.25 13.34 -0.68
CA ARG A 294 -7.43 13.72 -1.44
C ARG A 294 -7.29 13.39 -2.91
N LEU A 295 -6.15 13.72 -3.53
CA LEU A 295 -5.91 13.48 -4.95
C LEU A 295 -5.83 11.98 -5.27
N ILE A 296 -5.25 11.15 -4.39
CA ILE A 296 -5.27 9.69 -4.57
C ILE A 296 -6.72 9.17 -4.49
N ARG A 297 -7.52 9.66 -3.54
CA ARG A 297 -8.95 9.33 -3.49
C ARG A 297 -9.70 9.77 -4.74
N ASP A 298 -9.42 10.97 -5.25
CA ASP A 298 -10.01 11.51 -6.49
C ASP A 298 -9.62 10.64 -7.70
N LEU A 299 -8.36 10.20 -7.78
CA LEU A 299 -7.88 9.26 -8.81
C LEU A 299 -8.67 7.95 -8.76
N VAL A 300 -8.72 7.31 -7.60
CA VAL A 300 -9.35 5.99 -7.40
C VAL A 300 -10.87 6.06 -7.60
N ASN A 301 -11.53 7.11 -7.12
CA ASN A 301 -12.97 7.27 -7.26
C ASN A 301 -13.39 7.94 -8.58
N GLY A 302 -12.47 8.20 -9.49
CA GLY A 302 -12.77 8.79 -10.80
C GLY A 302 -13.29 10.23 -10.74
N ARG A 303 -12.93 10.98 -9.70
CA ARG A 303 -13.35 12.38 -9.52
C ARG A 303 -12.44 13.34 -10.26
N ASN A 304 -12.97 14.51 -10.58
CA ASN A 304 -12.19 15.66 -11.04
C ASN A 304 -12.64 16.92 -10.29
N GLU A 305 -11.95 18.03 -10.49
CA GLU A 305 -12.24 19.33 -9.83
C GLU A 305 -13.69 19.82 -10.03
N LYS A 306 -14.40 19.29 -11.04
CA LYS A 306 -15.77 19.69 -11.39
C LYS A 306 -16.84 18.71 -10.90
N SER A 307 -16.47 17.49 -10.53
CA SER A 307 -17.43 16.46 -10.09
C SER A 307 -17.48 16.38 -8.57
N GLN A 308 -18.65 16.62 -8.00
CA GLN A 308 -18.89 16.48 -6.55
C GLN A 308 -19.25 15.04 -6.13
N GLY A 309 -19.40 14.11 -7.07
CA GLY A 309 -19.77 12.72 -6.83
C GLY A 309 -18.75 11.70 -7.30
N ILE A 310 -18.90 10.44 -6.89
CA ILE A 310 -18.13 9.33 -7.43
C ILE A 310 -18.60 9.12 -8.87
N SER A 311 -17.71 9.33 -9.83
CA SER A 311 -17.95 9.09 -11.24
C SER A 311 -17.01 8.01 -11.72
N ASN A 312 -17.43 6.75 -11.64
CA ASN A 312 -16.67 5.65 -12.21
C ASN A 312 -16.89 5.64 -13.73
N LYS A 313 -15.97 6.26 -14.46
CA LYS A 313 -16.00 6.33 -15.93
C LYS A 313 -15.03 5.36 -16.59
N TYR A 314 -14.24 4.64 -15.80
CA TYR A 314 -13.31 3.63 -16.27
C TYR A 314 -14.03 2.29 -16.43
N ARG A 315 -13.53 1.43 -17.32
CA ARG A 315 -14.03 0.05 -17.41
C ARG A 315 -13.77 -0.72 -16.13
N ALA A 316 -12.57 -0.57 -15.58
CA ALA A 316 -12.25 -1.10 -14.28
C ALA A 316 -11.30 -0.15 -13.53
N MET A 317 -11.48 -0.06 -12.21
CA MET A 317 -10.60 0.65 -11.30
C MET A 317 -10.34 -0.22 -10.08
N ASN A 318 -9.06 -0.56 -9.88
CA ASN A 318 -8.61 -1.32 -8.73
C ASN A 318 -7.47 -0.54 -8.07
N TYR A 319 -7.46 -0.47 -6.75
CA TYR A 319 -6.43 0.17 -5.94
C TYR A 319 -5.88 -0.83 -4.94
N ILE A 320 -4.57 -0.96 -4.88
CA ILE A 320 -3.88 -1.80 -3.92
C ILE A 320 -2.78 -0.97 -3.25
N GLY A 321 -2.88 -0.81 -1.94
CA GLY A 321 -1.79 -0.30 -1.12
C GLY A 321 -0.78 -1.40 -0.83
N TYR A 322 0.51 -1.13 -0.97
CA TYR A 322 1.61 -1.95 -0.49
C TYR A 322 2.28 -1.25 0.67
N THR A 323 2.44 -1.93 1.79
CA THR A 323 3.07 -1.36 2.99
C THR A 323 3.80 -2.42 3.81
N ALA A 324 4.79 -1.98 4.59
CA ALA A 324 5.38 -2.78 5.66
C ALA A 324 4.75 -2.43 7.02
N THR A 325 4.04 -1.30 7.13
CA THR A 325 3.47 -0.75 8.37
C THR A 325 1.99 -0.42 8.18
N PRO A 326 1.10 -1.43 8.24
CA PRO A 326 -0.30 -1.31 7.83
C PRO A 326 -1.18 -0.43 8.73
N TYR A 327 -0.70 -0.04 9.90
CA TYR A 327 -1.50 0.68 10.91
C TYR A 327 -2.23 1.91 10.38
N ALA A 328 -1.52 2.78 9.64
CA ALA A 328 -2.10 3.99 9.10
C ALA A 328 -3.21 3.72 8.07
N ASN A 329 -3.10 2.61 7.34
CA ASN A 329 -4.05 2.22 6.31
C ASN A 329 -5.31 1.57 6.90
N ILE A 330 -5.16 0.85 8.02
CA ILE A 330 -6.26 0.14 8.69
C ILE A 330 -7.04 1.08 9.62
N LEU A 331 -6.35 2.02 10.27
CA LEU A 331 -6.99 2.98 11.18
C LEU A 331 -7.66 4.18 10.48
N ASN A 332 -7.49 4.33 9.18
CA ASN A 332 -8.21 5.33 8.42
C ASN A 332 -9.71 5.02 8.43
N GLU A 333 -10.53 6.07 8.66
CA GLU A 333 -11.98 5.94 8.68
C GLU A 333 -12.50 5.14 7.48
N ALA A 334 -13.38 4.17 7.75
CA ALA A 334 -14.07 3.37 6.75
C ALA A 334 -15.13 4.18 5.96
N GLY A 335 -14.91 5.48 5.73
CA GLY A 335 -15.76 6.34 4.90
C GLY A 335 -15.86 5.80 3.47
N GLU A 336 -16.98 6.01 2.80
CA GLU A 336 -17.23 5.49 1.44
C GLU A 336 -16.15 5.90 0.43
N ASP A 337 -15.57 7.07 0.64
CA ASP A 337 -14.56 7.68 -0.22
C ASP A 337 -13.11 7.41 0.22
N SER A 338 -12.93 6.74 1.35
CA SER A 338 -11.60 6.45 1.90
C SER A 338 -10.84 5.44 1.05
N LEU A 339 -9.52 5.36 1.23
CA LEU A 339 -8.67 4.32 0.65
C LEU A 339 -8.62 3.06 1.53
N TYR A 340 -9.50 2.95 2.52
CA TYR A 340 -9.60 1.79 3.39
C TYR A 340 -9.74 0.49 2.56
N PRO A 341 -8.98 -0.57 2.86
CA PRO A 341 -8.94 -1.81 2.09
C PRO A 341 -10.18 -2.68 2.34
N ARG A 342 -11.34 -2.26 1.88
CA ARG A 342 -12.63 -2.93 2.14
C ARG A 342 -12.75 -4.32 1.55
N ASN A 343 -12.10 -4.55 0.41
CA ASN A 343 -12.32 -5.77 -0.33
C ASN A 343 -11.40 -6.89 0.13
N PHE A 344 -10.14 -6.59 0.45
CA PHE A 344 -9.21 -7.59 0.96
C PHE A 344 -7.97 -6.98 1.61
N ILE A 345 -7.37 -7.77 2.51
CA ILE A 345 -6.02 -7.60 3.04
C ILE A 345 -5.27 -8.89 2.76
N SER A 346 -4.09 -8.80 2.15
CA SER A 346 -3.22 -9.93 1.85
C SER A 346 -1.86 -9.74 2.49
N THR A 347 -1.28 -10.81 3.02
CA THR A 347 0.09 -10.81 3.52
C THR A 347 1.00 -11.54 2.52
N LEU A 348 2.19 -10.99 2.29
CA LEU A 348 3.24 -11.69 1.57
C LEU A 348 4.04 -12.56 2.54
N SER A 349 4.39 -13.77 2.12
CA SER A 349 5.27 -14.63 2.91
C SER A 349 6.64 -13.97 3.08
N VAL A 350 7.20 -14.15 4.28
CA VAL A 350 8.59 -13.75 4.55
C VAL A 350 9.50 -14.87 4.05
N SER A 351 10.47 -14.54 3.22
CA SER A 351 11.50 -15.51 2.83
C SER A 351 12.16 -16.10 4.08
N LYS A 352 12.38 -17.41 4.11
CA LYS A 352 13.11 -18.09 5.19
C LYS A 352 14.53 -17.57 5.38
N GLU A 353 15.05 -16.84 4.40
CA GLU A 353 16.36 -16.19 4.42
C GLU A 353 16.26 -14.73 4.92
N TYR A 354 15.07 -14.25 5.30
CA TYR A 354 14.88 -12.90 5.80
C TYR A 354 15.34 -12.80 7.26
N PHE A 355 16.35 -11.96 7.48
CA PHE A 355 16.81 -11.60 8.82
C PHE A 355 16.11 -10.29 9.25
N GLY A 356 14.95 -10.43 9.85
CA GLY A 356 14.11 -9.29 10.26
C GLY A 356 14.30 -8.88 11.72
N PRO A 357 13.59 -7.86 12.19
CA PRO A 357 13.64 -7.41 13.58
C PRO A 357 13.43 -8.52 14.61
N GLN A 358 12.60 -9.52 14.31
CA GLN A 358 12.36 -10.66 15.19
C GLN A 358 13.61 -11.51 15.41
N GLN A 359 14.43 -11.71 14.37
CA GLN A 359 15.69 -12.43 14.46
C GLN A 359 16.82 -11.58 15.07
N ILE A 360 16.70 -10.25 14.99
CA ILE A 360 17.69 -9.32 15.54
C ILE A 360 17.43 -9.07 17.03
N PHE A 361 16.17 -8.95 17.43
CA PHE A 361 15.78 -8.54 18.78
C PHE A 361 15.18 -9.66 19.63
N GLY A 362 15.06 -10.88 19.07
CA GLY A 362 14.43 -12.05 19.73
C GLY A 362 12.91 -12.00 19.73
N LEU A 363 12.29 -13.17 19.92
CA LEU A 363 10.85 -13.29 20.22
C LEU A 363 10.69 -13.41 21.73
N GLU A 364 9.92 -12.56 22.39
CA GLU A 364 9.50 -12.82 23.76
C GLU A 364 8.66 -14.11 23.78
N GLY A 365 9.15 -15.15 24.42
CA GLY A 365 8.40 -16.37 24.76
C GLY A 365 8.77 -17.68 24.08
N GLY A 366 9.85 -17.76 23.30
CA GLY A 366 10.38 -19.03 22.79
C GLY A 366 11.57 -19.50 23.63
N GLU A 367 11.56 -20.79 24.02
CA GLU A 367 12.73 -21.48 24.62
C GLU A 367 13.91 -21.53 23.64
N TYR A 368 14.57 -20.39 23.45
CA TYR A 368 15.89 -20.34 22.84
C TYR A 368 16.71 -19.35 23.66
N ASP A 369 17.74 -19.89 24.33
CA ASP A 369 18.83 -19.13 24.93
C ASP A 369 19.53 -18.27 23.85
N TYR A 370 18.92 -17.17 23.49
CA TYR A 370 19.58 -16.07 22.78
C TYR A 370 19.68 -14.91 23.76
N ASP A 371 20.85 -14.79 24.37
CA ASP A 371 21.22 -13.57 25.08
C ASP A 371 21.23 -12.44 24.03
N GLY A 372 20.36 -11.48 24.10
CA GLY A 372 20.18 -10.41 23.13
C GLY A 372 21.41 -9.53 22.83
N SER A 373 22.61 -10.10 22.86
CA SER A 373 23.87 -9.47 22.48
C SER A 373 24.05 -9.55 20.96
N VAL A 374 23.67 -8.49 20.26
CA VAL A 374 24.04 -8.30 18.85
C VAL A 374 25.56 -8.11 18.77
N SER A 375 26.26 -9.14 18.36
CA SER A 375 27.65 -9.00 17.98
C SER A 375 27.74 -8.11 16.75
N TYR A 376 28.20 -6.87 16.92
CA TYR A 376 28.42 -5.90 15.83
C TYR A 376 29.44 -6.37 14.77
N THR A 377 30.02 -7.53 14.92
CA THR A 377 31.03 -8.09 14.00
C THR A 377 30.44 -8.63 12.71
N HIS A 378 29.13 -8.95 12.64
CA HIS A 378 28.48 -9.46 11.43
C HIS A 378 27.92 -8.38 10.48
N LEU A 379 27.87 -7.11 10.89
CA LEU A 379 27.38 -6.02 10.05
C LEU A 379 28.43 -5.41 9.10
N ARG A 380 29.67 -5.95 9.07
CA ARG A 380 30.75 -5.44 8.20
C ARG A 380 31.06 -6.28 6.97
N ALA A 381 30.32 -7.31 6.70
CA ALA A 381 30.57 -8.16 5.53
C ALA A 381 29.28 -8.38 4.74
N HIS A 382 28.83 -7.35 4.04
CA HIS A 382 28.15 -7.47 2.73
C HIS A 382 27.83 -6.06 2.22
#